data_22d739d46e986e21b8acd9c856c2b4ee
#
_entry.id   22d739d46e986e21b8acd9c856c2b4ee
#
_cell.length_a   1.000
_cell.length_b   1.000
_cell.length_c   1.000
_cell.angle_alpha   90.00
_cell.angle_beta   90.00
_cell.angle_gamma   90.00
#
_symmetry.space_group_name_H-M   'P 1'
#
loop_
_entity.id
_entity.type
_entity.pdbx_description
1 polymer ?
#
loop_
_entity_poly.entity_id
_entity_poly.type
_entity_poly.pdbx_seq_one_letter_code
_entity_poly.pdbx_strand_id
1 'polypeptide(L)'
;MLEILSHQYLKRFIRSHEIDWDHIYSFGRIVSKCLQTNETYLINSEIFSTNIWLPALLISIFLFEENSTFVLSQDKIEFLKNNYLGELKSLGLNFILENDQIIFSNHRVCFISLEKLLGDVNIFNSSNHRIIFSGIENIKEDLKNYFRISFLKKNWFHKFEQSSSKSQKIISTYNLLKKKFFLRKVLDSRSIFLDKEEINFLSNFFFENSSYSDQFLRVSNALS
;
A
#
# COMPACT_ATOMS: atom_id res chain seq x y z
N MET A 1 7.34 -19.57 21.48
CA MET A 1 8.39 -20.17 20.65
C MET A 1 8.95 -19.17 19.64
N LEU A 2 8.13 -18.42 18.90
CA LEU A 2 8.57 -17.42 17.91
C LEU A 2 9.56 -16.37 18.48
N GLU A 3 9.28 -15.80 19.66
CA GLU A 3 10.14 -14.80 20.28
C GLU A 3 11.59 -15.31 20.52
N ILE A 4 11.74 -16.55 20.91
CA ILE A 4 13.06 -17.16 21.19
C ILE A 4 13.82 -17.35 19.88
N LEU A 5 13.15 -17.89 18.87
CA LEU A 5 13.74 -18.10 17.54
C LEU A 5 14.12 -16.76 16.90
N SER A 6 13.22 -15.80 16.89
CA SER A 6 13.49 -14.45 16.37
C SER A 6 14.68 -13.81 17.05
N HIS A 7 14.78 -13.92 18.38
CA HIS A 7 15.94 -13.41 19.13
C HIS A 7 17.26 -14.09 18.73
N GLN A 8 17.25 -15.41 18.54
CA GLN A 8 18.45 -16.17 18.15
C GLN A 8 18.93 -15.79 16.75
N TYR A 9 18.02 -15.69 15.78
CA TYR A 9 18.35 -15.27 14.42
C TYR A 9 18.82 -13.83 14.38
N LEU A 10 18.12 -12.93 15.10
CA LEU A 10 18.49 -11.53 15.20
C LEU A 10 19.89 -11.33 15.80
N LYS A 11 20.22 -12.10 16.85
CA LYS A 11 21.55 -12.08 17.45
C LYS A 11 22.65 -12.52 16.47
N ARG A 12 22.38 -13.50 15.61
CA ARG A 12 23.31 -13.92 14.57
C ARG A 12 23.46 -12.83 13.50
N PHE A 13 22.35 -12.24 13.08
CA PHE A 13 22.32 -11.17 12.07
C PHE A 13 23.12 -9.95 12.55
N ILE A 14 22.92 -9.49 13.78
CA ILE A 14 23.60 -8.31 14.33
C ILE A 14 25.11 -8.53 14.48
N ARG A 15 25.56 -9.76 14.70
CA ARG A 15 26.99 -10.08 14.75
C ARG A 15 27.72 -9.92 13.42
N SER A 16 27.01 -10.04 12.31
CA SER A 16 27.54 -9.81 10.95
C SER A 16 27.36 -8.38 10.46
N HIS A 17 26.57 -7.56 11.18
CA HIS A 17 26.28 -6.17 10.85
C HIS A 17 26.51 -5.29 12.07
N GLU A 18 27.14 -4.16 11.85
CA GLU A 18 27.26 -3.10 12.87
C GLU A 18 25.94 -2.35 12.99
N ILE A 19 24.94 -2.94 13.65
CA ILE A 19 23.68 -2.26 13.95
C ILE A 19 23.76 -1.62 15.31
N ASP A 20 23.86 -0.32 15.35
CA ASP A 20 23.89 0.49 16.55
C ASP A 20 22.45 0.91 16.97
N TRP A 21 21.73 -0.04 17.56
CA TRP A 21 20.43 0.22 18.15
C TRP A 21 20.17 -0.73 19.32
N ASP A 22 20.33 -0.24 20.53
CA ASP A 22 20.22 -1.03 21.78
C ASP A 22 18.86 -1.72 21.95
N HIS A 23 17.79 -1.15 21.38
CA HIS A 23 16.44 -1.67 21.54
C HIS A 23 16.01 -2.68 20.48
N ILE A 24 16.87 -3.06 19.54
CA ILE A 24 16.51 -3.95 18.43
C ILE A 24 15.98 -5.31 18.89
N TYR A 25 16.53 -5.86 19.97
CA TYR A 25 16.05 -7.13 20.52
C TYR A 25 14.67 -6.99 21.18
N SER A 26 14.43 -5.88 21.87
CA SER A 26 13.13 -5.58 22.48
C SER A 26 12.07 -5.37 21.42
N PHE A 27 12.42 -4.68 20.34
CA PHE A 27 11.55 -4.50 19.19
C PHE A 27 11.19 -5.83 18.52
N GLY A 28 12.17 -6.70 18.23
CA GLY A 28 11.92 -8.03 17.68
C GLY A 28 11.00 -8.89 18.55
N ARG A 29 11.11 -8.77 19.88
CA ARG A 29 10.22 -9.45 20.83
C ARG A 29 8.78 -8.89 20.74
N ILE A 30 8.63 -7.56 20.70
CA ILE A 30 7.32 -6.92 20.55
C ILE A 30 6.66 -7.37 19.26
N VAL A 31 7.36 -7.31 18.13
CA VAL A 31 6.86 -7.76 16.83
C VAL A 31 6.41 -9.22 16.89
N SER A 32 7.24 -10.10 17.43
CA SER A 32 6.92 -11.53 17.56
C SER A 32 5.65 -11.77 18.39
N LYS A 33 5.42 -10.98 19.45
CA LYS A 33 4.18 -11.04 20.23
C LYS A 33 2.99 -10.56 19.44
N CYS A 34 3.09 -9.42 18.76
CA CYS A 34 2.01 -8.87 17.93
C CYS A 34 1.59 -9.85 16.84
N LEU A 35 2.55 -10.55 16.21
CA LEU A 35 2.25 -11.54 15.18
C LEU A 35 1.47 -12.75 15.71
N GLN A 36 1.67 -13.14 16.97
CA GLN A 36 1.03 -14.29 17.58
C GLN A 36 -0.41 -14.04 18.06
N THR A 37 -0.91 -12.83 17.95
CA THR A 37 -2.29 -12.46 18.34
C THR A 37 -3.12 -12.10 17.13
N ASN A 38 -4.45 -12.12 17.27
CA ASN A 38 -5.39 -11.70 16.22
C ASN A 38 -5.78 -10.21 16.33
N GLU A 39 -5.06 -9.45 17.13
CA GLU A 39 -5.34 -8.03 17.35
C GLU A 39 -4.56 -7.15 16.37
N THR A 40 -5.05 -5.93 16.17
CA THR A 40 -4.35 -4.90 15.40
C THR A 40 -3.49 -4.06 16.33
N TYR A 41 -2.22 -3.92 15.99
CA TYR A 41 -1.25 -3.15 16.75
C TYR A 41 -0.73 -1.96 15.96
N LEU A 42 -0.55 -0.85 16.63
CA LEU A 42 0.18 0.29 16.12
C LEU A 42 1.48 0.43 16.93
N ILE A 43 2.61 0.29 16.25
CA ILE A 43 3.93 0.50 16.85
C ILE A 43 4.47 1.81 16.29
N ASN A 44 4.74 2.77 17.17
CA ASN A 44 5.30 4.06 16.80
C ASN A 44 6.69 4.24 17.42
N SER A 45 7.66 4.69 16.60
CA SER A 45 9.01 5.00 17.05
C SER A 45 9.71 5.90 16.03
N GLU A 46 10.49 6.85 16.50
CA GLU A 46 11.31 7.73 15.67
C GLU A 46 12.33 6.96 14.81
N ILE A 47 12.73 5.75 15.26
CA ILE A 47 13.66 4.88 14.54
C ILE A 47 13.14 4.43 13.17
N PHE A 48 11.83 4.51 12.93
CA PHE A 48 11.20 4.11 11.66
C PHE A 48 11.54 5.04 10.48
N SER A 49 12.14 6.21 10.76
CA SER A 49 12.74 7.05 9.73
C SER A 49 14.01 6.43 9.11
N THR A 50 14.63 5.46 9.80
CA THR A 50 15.79 4.70 9.33
C THR A 50 15.39 3.32 8.82
N ASN A 51 16.35 2.48 8.45
CA ASN A 51 16.13 1.10 8.03
C ASN A 51 16.67 0.06 9.04
N ILE A 52 17.24 0.51 10.16
CA ILE A 52 17.93 -0.39 11.12
C ILE A 52 16.99 -1.33 11.88
N TRP A 53 15.70 -1.04 11.93
CA TRP A 53 14.66 -1.87 12.56
C TRP A 53 14.16 -3.01 11.65
N LEU A 54 14.36 -2.90 10.32
CA LEU A 54 13.84 -3.84 9.34
C LEU A 54 14.28 -5.30 9.56
N PRO A 55 15.55 -5.60 9.91
CA PRO A 55 15.97 -6.98 10.16
C PRO A 55 15.17 -7.66 11.28
N ALA A 56 14.88 -6.94 12.37
CA ALA A 56 14.12 -7.49 13.48
C ALA A 56 12.67 -7.83 13.09
N LEU A 57 12.06 -6.99 12.26
CA LEU A 57 10.72 -7.23 11.73
C LEU A 57 10.72 -8.39 10.73
N LEU A 58 11.65 -8.41 9.76
CA LEU A 58 11.74 -9.44 8.73
C LEU A 58 11.97 -10.83 9.32
N ILE A 59 12.93 -10.95 10.23
CA ILE A 59 13.22 -12.23 10.90
C ILE A 59 11.95 -12.74 11.61
N SER A 60 11.23 -11.87 12.30
CA SER A 60 9.99 -12.26 12.99
C SER A 60 8.89 -12.70 12.02
N ILE A 61 8.71 -11.99 10.90
CA ILE A 61 7.73 -12.34 9.86
C ILE A 61 8.10 -13.66 9.19
N PHE A 62 9.38 -13.86 8.86
CA PHE A 62 9.84 -15.07 8.16
C PHE A 62 9.71 -16.33 9.02
N LEU A 63 9.82 -16.18 10.32
CA LEU A 63 9.66 -17.28 11.28
C LEU A 63 8.22 -17.50 11.73
N PHE A 64 7.30 -16.64 11.33
CA PHE A 64 5.91 -16.70 11.80
C PHE A 64 5.07 -17.78 11.12
N GLU A 65 5.51 -18.36 10.03
CA GLU A 65 4.88 -19.48 9.32
C GLU A 65 3.41 -19.24 8.85
N GLU A 66 2.98 -17.98 8.76
CA GLU A 66 1.69 -17.60 8.16
C GLU A 66 1.92 -16.69 6.95
N ASN A 67 0.96 -16.70 6.02
CA ASN A 67 0.99 -15.81 4.88
C ASN A 67 0.93 -14.35 5.33
N SER A 68 1.84 -13.55 4.83
CA SER A 68 1.95 -12.15 5.23
C SER A 68 2.18 -11.24 4.02
N THR A 69 1.61 -10.05 4.06
CA THR A 69 1.91 -8.98 3.11
C THR A 69 2.52 -7.81 3.87
N PHE A 70 3.71 -7.46 3.47
CA PHE A 70 4.41 -6.32 4.03
C PHE A 70 4.34 -5.14 3.05
N VAL A 71 3.58 -4.12 3.44
CA VAL A 71 3.36 -2.92 2.63
C VAL A 71 4.43 -1.89 2.94
N LEU A 72 5.24 -1.58 1.94
CA LEU A 72 6.41 -0.70 2.03
C LEU A 72 6.44 0.27 0.85
N SER A 73 7.24 1.34 0.96
CA SER A 73 7.62 2.10 -0.23
C SER A 73 8.52 1.27 -1.15
N GLN A 74 8.50 1.56 -2.44
CA GLN A 74 9.30 0.84 -3.44
C GLN A 74 10.81 0.88 -3.10
N ASP A 75 11.30 2.03 -2.65
CA ASP A 75 12.71 2.20 -2.26
C ASP A 75 13.10 1.27 -1.10
N LYS A 76 12.21 1.08 -0.13
CA LYS A 76 12.45 0.15 0.99
C LYS A 76 12.43 -1.30 0.53
N ILE A 77 11.56 -1.66 -0.43
CA ILE A 77 11.54 -3.02 -1.01
C ILE A 77 12.87 -3.33 -1.70
N GLU A 78 13.37 -2.41 -2.51
CA GLU A 78 14.66 -2.55 -3.19
C GLU A 78 15.82 -2.59 -2.19
N PHE A 79 15.79 -1.73 -1.18
CA PHE A 79 16.77 -1.75 -0.11
C PHE A 79 16.82 -3.12 0.60
N LEU A 80 15.67 -3.69 0.95
CA LEU A 80 15.58 -5.00 1.58
C LEU A 80 16.18 -6.12 0.72
N LYS A 81 15.84 -6.13 -0.57
CA LYS A 81 16.35 -7.13 -1.51
C LYS A 81 17.85 -7.10 -1.63
N ASN A 82 18.39 -5.90 -1.73
CA ASN A 82 19.83 -5.71 -1.98
C ASN A 82 20.69 -5.92 -0.74
N ASN A 83 20.18 -5.59 0.45
CA ASN A 83 21.01 -5.52 1.66
C ASN A 83 20.75 -6.67 2.65
N TYR A 84 19.52 -7.21 2.73
CA TYR A 84 19.18 -8.11 3.82
C TYR A 84 18.84 -9.53 3.39
N LEU A 85 18.20 -9.74 2.23
CA LEU A 85 17.70 -11.07 1.86
C LEU A 85 18.82 -12.09 1.66
N GLY A 86 19.95 -11.69 1.07
CA GLY A 86 21.11 -12.56 0.89
C GLY A 86 21.66 -13.09 2.22
N GLU A 87 21.76 -12.22 3.20
CA GLU A 87 22.26 -12.59 4.52
C GLU A 87 21.27 -13.41 5.34
N LEU A 88 19.97 -13.11 5.27
CA LEU A 88 18.95 -13.91 5.92
C LEU A 88 18.97 -15.36 5.39
N LYS A 89 19.28 -15.55 4.10
CA LYS A 89 19.55 -16.89 3.54
C LYS A 89 20.80 -17.54 4.15
N SER A 90 21.87 -16.80 4.27
CA SER A 90 23.14 -17.32 4.85
C SER A 90 22.98 -17.74 6.32
N LEU A 91 22.04 -17.15 7.03
CA LEU A 91 21.68 -17.51 8.40
C LEU A 91 20.84 -18.80 8.50
N GLY A 92 20.46 -19.40 7.39
CA GLY A 92 19.72 -20.66 7.32
C GLY A 92 18.20 -20.48 7.16
N LEU A 93 17.72 -19.27 6.83
CA LEU A 93 16.32 -19.06 6.42
C LEU A 93 16.17 -19.47 4.95
N ASN A 94 15.65 -20.67 4.72
CA ASN A 94 15.52 -21.24 3.38
C ASN A 94 14.24 -20.72 2.71
N PHE A 95 14.39 -19.89 1.69
CA PHE A 95 13.30 -19.36 0.88
C PHE A 95 13.71 -19.12 -0.58
N ILE A 96 12.72 -19.04 -1.45
CA ILE A 96 12.87 -18.65 -2.86
C ILE A 96 12.31 -17.24 -3.02
N LEU A 97 12.99 -16.38 -3.78
CA LEU A 97 12.51 -15.06 -4.12
C LEU A 97 11.97 -15.08 -5.56
N GLU A 98 10.68 -14.82 -5.73
CA GLU A 98 10.00 -14.72 -7.02
C GLU A 98 9.08 -13.48 -7.05
N ASN A 99 9.27 -12.59 -8.01
CA ASN A 99 8.36 -11.46 -8.27
C ASN A 99 7.90 -10.68 -7.01
N ASP A 100 8.82 -10.25 -6.16
CA ASP A 100 8.53 -9.57 -4.88
C ASP A 100 7.87 -10.46 -3.81
N GLN A 101 7.83 -11.77 -4.02
CA GLN A 101 7.36 -12.74 -3.04
C GLN A 101 8.52 -13.60 -2.53
N ILE A 102 8.51 -13.80 -1.23
CA ILE A 102 9.39 -14.74 -0.57
C ILE A 102 8.57 -15.98 -0.25
N ILE A 103 8.98 -17.11 -0.84
CA ILE A 103 8.26 -18.37 -0.76
C ILE A 103 9.04 -19.29 0.16
N PHE A 104 8.43 -19.68 1.26
CA PHE A 104 8.87 -20.76 2.14
C PHE A 104 8.13 -22.06 1.79
N SER A 105 8.50 -23.17 2.42
CA SER A 105 7.84 -24.46 2.21
C SER A 105 6.36 -24.46 2.59
N ASN A 106 5.98 -23.68 3.60
CA ASN A 106 4.65 -23.69 4.22
C ASN A 106 3.91 -22.35 4.19
N HIS A 107 4.56 -21.25 3.85
CA HIS A 107 3.94 -19.90 3.81
C HIS A 107 4.62 -18.98 2.81
N ARG A 108 4.03 -17.81 2.57
CA ARG A 108 4.55 -16.79 1.67
C ARG A 108 4.57 -15.42 2.34
N VAL A 109 5.59 -14.65 2.04
CA VAL A 109 5.71 -13.24 2.45
C VAL A 109 5.80 -12.38 1.19
N CYS A 110 4.81 -11.53 0.97
CA CYS A 110 4.76 -10.62 -0.18
C CYS A 110 5.25 -9.24 0.25
N PHE A 111 6.12 -8.63 -0.57
CA PHE A 111 6.47 -7.21 -0.45
C PHE A 111 5.75 -6.44 -1.53
N ILE A 112 4.93 -5.48 -1.15
CA ILE A 112 4.18 -4.68 -2.12
C ILE A 112 4.17 -3.21 -1.72
N SER A 113 4.06 -2.34 -2.72
CA SER A 113 3.75 -0.94 -2.49
C SER A 113 2.27 -0.74 -2.17
N LEU A 114 1.93 0.38 -1.51
CA LEU A 114 0.54 0.71 -1.25
C LEU A 114 -0.28 0.79 -2.56
N GLU A 115 0.30 1.28 -3.64
CA GLU A 115 -0.35 1.35 -4.94
C GLU A 115 -0.73 -0.03 -5.48
N LYS A 116 0.17 -1.01 -5.37
CA LYS A 116 -0.12 -2.41 -5.76
C LYS A 116 -1.19 -3.02 -4.87
N LEU A 117 -1.13 -2.78 -3.55
CA LEU A 117 -2.13 -3.26 -2.61
C LEU A 117 -3.54 -2.76 -2.97
N LEU A 118 -3.67 -1.47 -3.28
CA LEU A 118 -4.95 -0.86 -3.65
C LEU A 118 -5.46 -1.29 -5.03
N GLY A 119 -4.56 -1.72 -5.92
CA GLY A 119 -4.90 -2.21 -7.26
C GLY A 119 -5.29 -3.69 -7.32
N ASP A 120 -4.98 -4.48 -6.29
CA ASP A 120 -5.24 -5.92 -6.25
C ASP A 120 -6.11 -6.31 -5.05
N VAL A 121 -7.42 -6.30 -5.26
CA VAL A 121 -8.44 -6.64 -4.24
C VAL A 121 -8.32 -8.10 -3.78
N ASN A 122 -7.71 -8.99 -4.57
CA ASN A 122 -7.63 -10.42 -4.25
C ASN A 122 -6.63 -10.74 -3.11
N ILE A 123 -5.72 -9.84 -2.81
CA ILE A 123 -4.76 -10.01 -1.70
C ILE A 123 -5.48 -10.18 -0.36
N PHE A 124 -6.68 -9.61 -0.21
CA PHE A 124 -7.47 -9.63 1.02
C PHE A 124 -8.35 -10.88 1.19
N ASN A 125 -8.45 -11.74 0.18
CA ASN A 125 -9.43 -12.85 0.18
C ASN A 125 -8.98 -14.12 0.91
N SER A 126 -7.80 -14.17 1.52
CA SER A 126 -7.37 -15.33 2.31
C SER A 126 -7.60 -15.12 3.81
N SER A 127 -8.33 -16.05 4.43
CA SER A 127 -8.75 -15.97 5.84
C SER A 127 -7.63 -15.95 6.88
N ASN A 128 -6.39 -16.27 6.49
CA ASN A 128 -5.22 -16.30 7.38
C ASN A 128 -4.08 -15.47 6.77
N HIS A 129 -4.35 -14.21 6.51
CA HIS A 129 -3.37 -13.32 5.89
C HIS A 129 -3.07 -12.13 6.79
N ARG A 130 -1.81 -11.95 7.16
CA ARG A 130 -1.36 -10.79 7.94
C ARG A 130 -0.95 -9.66 7.01
N ILE A 131 -1.46 -8.47 7.29
CA ILE A 131 -1.04 -7.27 6.57
C ILE A 131 -0.28 -6.38 7.54
N ILE A 132 0.93 -6.02 7.16
CA ILE A 132 1.85 -5.23 7.97
C ILE A 132 2.19 -3.97 7.18
N PHE A 133 1.86 -2.81 7.72
CA PHE A 133 2.16 -1.52 7.09
C PHE A 133 3.38 -0.87 7.73
N SER A 134 4.24 -0.30 6.90
CA SER A 134 5.30 0.61 7.32
C SER A 134 5.03 2.02 6.82
N GLY A 135 5.22 3.03 7.67
CA GLY A 135 5.02 4.44 7.29
C GLY A 135 3.54 4.84 7.26
N ILE A 136 2.76 4.32 8.21
CA ILE A 136 1.31 4.56 8.30
C ILE A 136 0.97 6.04 8.52
N GLU A 137 1.90 6.83 9.04
CA GLU A 137 1.79 8.27 9.21
C GLU A 137 1.54 9.01 7.88
N ASN A 138 2.08 8.48 6.80
CA ASN A 138 1.93 9.05 5.45
C ASN A 138 0.77 8.44 4.67
N ILE A 139 0.15 7.36 5.16
CA ILE A 139 -0.85 6.58 4.42
C ILE A 139 -2.03 7.45 3.96
N LYS A 140 -2.43 8.42 4.77
CA LYS A 140 -3.53 9.34 4.42
C LYS A 140 -3.18 10.22 3.21
N GLU A 141 -1.94 10.69 3.14
CA GLU A 141 -1.48 11.50 2.02
C GLU A 141 -1.24 10.65 0.78
N ASP A 142 -0.70 9.45 0.97
CA ASP A 142 -0.50 8.48 -0.10
C ASP A 142 -1.83 8.04 -0.70
N LEU A 143 -2.85 7.77 0.12
CA LEU A 143 -4.22 7.48 -0.34
C LEU A 143 -4.83 8.66 -1.10
N LYS A 144 -4.68 9.88 -0.58
CA LYS A 144 -5.14 11.07 -1.30
C LYS A 144 -4.46 11.24 -2.65
N ASN A 145 -3.15 11.00 -2.71
CA ASN A 145 -2.38 11.10 -3.95
C ASN A 145 -2.76 9.98 -4.94
N TYR A 146 -2.99 8.77 -4.44
CA TYR A 146 -3.44 7.63 -5.26
C TYR A 146 -4.80 7.88 -5.90
N PHE A 147 -5.77 8.39 -5.11
CA PHE A 147 -7.12 8.71 -5.59
C PHE A 147 -7.24 10.12 -6.18
N ARG A 148 -6.16 10.89 -6.19
CA ARG A 148 -6.16 12.25 -6.73
C ARG A 148 -6.30 12.22 -8.24
N ILE A 149 -7.38 12.79 -8.74
CA ILE A 149 -7.59 13.01 -10.17
C ILE A 149 -7.32 14.47 -10.47
N SER A 150 -6.37 14.72 -11.37
CA SER A 150 -6.11 16.06 -11.87
C SER A 150 -6.84 16.26 -13.18
N PHE A 151 -7.90 17.06 -13.15
CA PHE A 151 -8.63 17.43 -14.36
C PHE A 151 -8.02 18.68 -14.98
N LEU A 152 -7.36 18.51 -16.12
CA LEU A 152 -7.05 19.65 -16.97
C LEU A 152 -8.34 20.10 -17.67
N LYS A 153 -8.85 21.29 -17.32
CA LYS A 153 -10.08 21.90 -17.82
C LYS A 153 -10.25 21.72 -19.34
N LYS A 154 -9.17 21.90 -20.11
CA LYS A 154 -9.17 21.81 -21.56
C LYS A 154 -9.47 20.39 -22.08
N ASN A 155 -8.93 19.36 -21.43
CA ASN A 155 -9.08 17.96 -21.88
C ASN A 155 -10.43 17.35 -21.50
N TRP A 156 -10.95 17.72 -20.33
CA TRP A 156 -12.25 17.27 -19.85
C TRP A 156 -13.39 17.72 -20.77
N PHE A 157 -13.42 19.01 -21.12
CA PHE A 157 -14.48 19.58 -21.95
C PHE A 157 -14.49 19.00 -23.35
N HIS A 158 -13.34 18.91 -23.99
CA HIS A 158 -13.23 18.45 -25.36
C HIS A 158 -13.72 17.00 -25.54
N LYS A 159 -13.38 16.12 -24.60
CA LYS A 159 -13.81 14.71 -24.67
C LYS A 159 -15.31 14.53 -24.42
N PHE A 160 -15.89 15.32 -23.52
CA PHE A 160 -17.32 15.24 -23.27
C PHE A 160 -18.14 15.80 -24.44
N GLU A 161 -17.66 16.84 -25.10
CA GLU A 161 -18.34 17.45 -26.27
C GLU A 161 -18.32 16.56 -27.48
N GLN A 162 -17.34 15.68 -27.64
CA GLN A 162 -17.20 14.76 -28.76
C GLN A 162 -18.09 13.51 -28.67
N SER A 163 -18.64 13.15 -27.54
CA SER A 163 -19.50 11.97 -27.40
C SER A 163 -20.92 12.27 -27.97
N SER A 164 -21.34 11.52 -28.98
CA SER A 164 -22.45 11.84 -29.84
C SER A 164 -23.86 11.44 -29.38
N SER A 165 -24.02 10.69 -28.30
CA SER A 165 -25.35 10.25 -27.79
C SER A 165 -25.51 10.54 -26.31
N LYS A 166 -26.13 11.67 -25.98
CA LYS A 166 -26.27 12.11 -24.58
C LYS A 166 -27.71 12.17 -24.16
N SER A 167 -28.09 11.43 -23.13
CA SER A 167 -29.39 11.65 -22.47
C SER A 167 -29.39 13.00 -21.78
N GLN A 168 -30.57 13.62 -21.64
CA GLN A 168 -30.71 14.90 -20.92
C GLN A 168 -30.17 14.82 -19.49
N LYS A 169 -30.27 13.64 -18.86
CA LYS A 169 -29.75 13.40 -17.51
C LYS A 169 -28.21 13.52 -17.47
N ILE A 170 -27.52 12.97 -18.45
CA ILE A 170 -26.06 13.06 -18.57
C ILE A 170 -25.62 14.51 -18.74
N ILE A 171 -26.31 15.27 -19.58
CA ILE A 171 -26.03 16.69 -19.84
C ILE A 171 -26.25 17.53 -18.56
N SER A 172 -27.33 17.28 -17.82
CA SER A 172 -27.62 18.01 -16.57
C SER A 172 -26.55 17.74 -15.50
N THR A 173 -26.19 16.48 -15.29
CA THR A 173 -25.15 16.10 -14.31
C THR A 173 -23.78 16.67 -14.72
N TYR A 174 -23.42 16.62 -15.99
CA TYR A 174 -22.21 17.24 -16.49
C TYR A 174 -22.17 18.76 -16.21
N ASN A 175 -23.27 19.47 -16.50
CA ASN A 175 -23.35 20.90 -16.27
C ASN A 175 -23.26 21.25 -14.78
N LEU A 176 -23.84 20.41 -13.93
CA LEU A 176 -23.77 20.56 -12.47
C LEU A 176 -22.34 20.37 -11.97
N LEU A 177 -21.65 19.31 -12.42
CA LEU A 177 -20.26 19.08 -12.11
C LEU A 177 -19.35 20.18 -12.66
N LYS A 178 -19.59 20.63 -13.89
CA LYS A 178 -18.91 21.78 -14.48
C LYS A 178 -19.02 23.03 -13.60
N LYS A 179 -20.24 23.31 -13.10
CA LYS A 179 -20.49 24.44 -12.19
C LYS A 179 -19.78 24.24 -10.85
N LYS A 180 -19.80 23.02 -10.31
CA LYS A 180 -19.23 22.67 -9.02
C LYS A 180 -17.69 22.76 -9.05
N PHE A 181 -17.04 22.28 -10.10
CA PHE A 181 -15.58 22.21 -10.22
C PHE A 181 -14.92 23.46 -10.85
N PHE A 182 -15.59 24.14 -11.77
CA PHE A 182 -14.90 25.12 -12.62
C PHE A 182 -15.46 26.55 -12.55
N LEU A 183 -16.72 26.74 -12.14
CA LEU A 183 -17.32 28.09 -12.07
C LEU A 183 -17.15 28.72 -10.69
N ARG A 184 -17.01 27.95 -9.64
CA ARG A 184 -16.54 28.52 -8.36
C ARG A 184 -15.07 28.83 -8.55
N LYS A 185 -14.64 30.05 -8.28
CA LYS A 185 -13.24 30.39 -8.00
C LYS A 185 -12.86 29.58 -6.75
N VAL A 186 -12.58 28.30 -6.92
CA VAL A 186 -12.03 27.45 -5.86
C VAL A 186 -10.58 27.85 -5.77
N LEU A 187 -10.35 28.90 -5.02
CA LEU A 187 -9.06 29.19 -4.44
C LEU A 187 -8.80 28.06 -3.46
N ASP A 188 -7.83 27.25 -3.79
CA ASP A 188 -7.04 26.37 -2.94
C ASP A 188 -7.78 25.41 -1.99
N SER A 189 -7.55 24.13 -2.22
CA SER A 189 -7.58 23.02 -1.25
C SER A 189 -8.90 22.68 -0.55
N ARG A 190 -10.06 23.11 -0.99
CA ARG A 190 -11.32 22.67 -0.40
C ARG A 190 -11.76 21.34 -0.99
N SER A 191 -11.95 20.34 -0.13
CA SER A 191 -12.60 19.08 -0.50
C SER A 191 -13.99 19.37 -1.07
N ILE A 192 -14.30 18.78 -2.22
CA ILE A 192 -15.61 18.89 -2.86
C ILE A 192 -16.35 17.60 -2.51
N PHE A 193 -17.48 17.72 -1.83
CA PHE A 193 -18.35 16.57 -1.56
C PHE A 193 -19.20 16.29 -2.79
N LEU A 194 -19.18 15.04 -3.23
CA LEU A 194 -20.01 14.53 -4.30
C LEU A 194 -21.18 13.75 -3.71
N ASP A 195 -22.35 13.88 -4.29
CA ASP A 195 -23.49 13.02 -3.97
C ASP A 195 -23.40 11.68 -4.72
N LYS A 196 -24.31 10.75 -4.37
CA LYS A 196 -24.31 9.41 -4.97
C LYS A 196 -24.54 9.43 -6.49
N GLU A 197 -25.32 10.35 -7.00
CA GLU A 197 -25.57 10.46 -8.45
C GLU A 197 -24.34 11.00 -9.20
N GLU A 198 -23.64 11.97 -8.61
CA GLU A 198 -22.39 12.51 -9.12
C GLU A 198 -21.29 11.47 -9.13
N ILE A 199 -21.19 10.65 -8.06
CA ILE A 199 -20.23 9.54 -7.97
C ILE A 199 -20.54 8.51 -9.05
N ASN A 200 -21.78 8.08 -9.18
CA ASN A 200 -22.18 7.09 -10.22
C ASN A 200 -21.92 7.62 -11.64
N PHE A 201 -22.19 8.91 -11.87
CA PHE A 201 -21.89 9.53 -13.16
C PHE A 201 -20.39 9.51 -13.47
N LEU A 202 -19.57 9.88 -12.50
CA LEU A 202 -18.11 9.88 -12.65
C LEU A 202 -17.57 8.47 -12.85
N SER A 203 -18.07 7.50 -12.09
CA SER A 203 -17.68 6.09 -12.22
C SER A 203 -17.95 5.58 -13.64
N ASN A 204 -19.17 5.77 -14.16
CA ASN A 204 -19.53 5.36 -15.52
C ASN A 204 -18.71 6.10 -16.58
N PHE A 205 -18.51 7.41 -16.39
CA PHE A 205 -17.69 8.21 -17.30
C PHE A 205 -16.24 7.73 -17.34
N PHE A 206 -15.66 7.40 -16.19
CA PHE A 206 -14.31 6.90 -16.09
C PHE A 206 -14.18 5.48 -16.64
N PHE A 207 -15.17 4.63 -16.41
CA PHE A 207 -15.21 3.28 -16.98
C PHE A 207 -15.24 3.29 -18.50
N GLU A 208 -16.10 4.10 -19.10
CA GLU A 208 -16.21 4.25 -20.55
C GLU A 208 -14.94 4.86 -21.19
N ASN A 209 -14.15 5.60 -20.42
CA ASN A 209 -12.93 6.29 -20.87
C ASN A 209 -11.65 5.68 -20.28
N SER A 210 -11.71 4.50 -19.66
CA SER A 210 -10.57 3.84 -18.97
C SER A 210 -9.40 3.53 -19.92
N SER A 211 -9.65 3.39 -21.22
CA SER A 211 -8.60 3.22 -22.24
C SER A 211 -7.64 4.40 -22.37
N TYR A 212 -7.92 5.52 -21.72
CA TYR A 212 -7.14 6.75 -21.90
C TYR A 212 -6.17 7.09 -20.76
N SER A 213 -6.29 6.47 -19.57
CA SER A 213 -5.26 6.57 -18.55
C SER A 213 -5.47 5.57 -17.40
N ASP A 214 -4.39 5.06 -16.83
CA ASP A 214 -4.40 4.19 -15.63
C ASP A 214 -5.10 4.87 -14.44
N GLN A 215 -5.08 6.20 -14.36
CA GLN A 215 -5.76 6.96 -13.30
C GLN A 215 -7.27 6.81 -13.36
N PHE A 216 -7.87 6.77 -14.54
CA PHE A 216 -9.32 6.56 -14.69
C PHE A 216 -9.73 5.16 -14.27
N LEU A 217 -8.93 4.16 -14.59
CA LEU A 217 -9.17 2.78 -14.19
C LEU A 217 -9.12 2.62 -12.66
N ARG A 218 -8.13 3.24 -12.01
CA ARG A 218 -7.97 3.21 -10.54
C ARG A 218 -9.18 3.81 -9.83
N VAL A 219 -9.69 4.93 -10.32
CA VAL A 219 -10.85 5.60 -9.72
C VAL A 219 -12.14 4.84 -9.99
N SER A 220 -12.33 4.29 -11.18
CA SER A 220 -13.46 3.43 -11.49
C SER A 220 -13.53 2.25 -10.53
N ASN A 221 -12.41 1.56 -10.30
CA ASN A 221 -12.33 0.42 -9.39
C ASN A 221 -12.55 0.79 -7.91
N ALA A 222 -12.24 2.03 -7.53
CA ALA A 222 -12.45 2.50 -6.16
C ALA A 222 -13.90 2.98 -5.89
N LEU A 223 -14.65 3.30 -6.95
CA LEU A 223 -16.04 3.76 -6.86
C LEU A 223 -17.07 2.63 -7.11
N SER A 224 -16.63 1.49 -7.66
CA SER A 224 -17.43 0.26 -7.83
C SER A 224 -17.51 -0.54 -6.54
#